data_513ad049adfa57a00920a47ad34b25ba
#
_entry.id   513ad049adfa57a00920a47ad34b25ba
#
_cell.length_a   1.000
_cell.length_b   1.000
_cell.length_c   1.000
_cell.angle_alpha   90.00
_cell.angle_beta   90.00
_cell.angle_gamma   90.00
#
_symmetry.space_group_name_H-M   'P 1'
#
loop_
_entity.id
_entity.type
_entity.pdbx_description
1 polymer ?
#
loop_
_entity_poly.entity_id
_entity_poly.type
_entity_poly.pdbx_seq_one_letter_code
_entity_poly.pdbx_strand_id
1 'polypeptide(L)'
;DSVCGIFRRDLFELLKDLQPGFIRFPGGCIIEGNTLSNRYRFKETLKPVEHRRSNWNRWAVHLVNEENGYHSVFSHYNQTLGMGYYEFFLLCEALGAKPLPVLNVGLACQYQSYEMVQPGTEAFGQYLQDALDLIEFANGAEDGRWGSVRVAMGHKEPFHLTMLGIGNEQWETEKSGFFERYRLFEECIHAKYPEIRLIGSAGPDITSERYEKAWKYYHGAVKTQKNYVYAVDEPVSYTHLRAHET
;
A
#
# COMPACT_ATOMS: atom_id res chain seq x y z
N ASP A 1 28.92 -8.22 -2.80
CA ASP A 1 28.59 -7.54 -4.04
C ASP A 1 27.11 -7.17 -4.02
N SER A 2 26.78 -5.90 -4.26
CA SER A 2 25.43 -5.36 -4.12
C SER A 2 25.02 -4.55 -5.34
N VAL A 3 23.71 -4.40 -5.57
CA VAL A 3 23.11 -3.49 -6.53
C VAL A 3 22.56 -2.30 -5.75
N CYS A 4 22.76 -1.08 -6.25
CA CYS A 4 22.43 0.18 -5.57
C CYS A 4 23.00 0.32 -4.13
N GLY A 5 24.04 -0.45 -3.80
CA GLY A 5 24.63 -0.46 -2.46
C GLY A 5 23.83 -1.23 -1.39
N ILE A 6 22.62 -1.68 -1.68
CA ILE A 6 21.68 -2.27 -0.71
C ILE A 6 21.16 -3.66 -1.07
N PHE A 7 20.95 -3.96 -2.36
CA PHE A 7 20.35 -5.24 -2.76
C PHE A 7 21.42 -6.31 -2.99
N ARG A 8 21.21 -7.50 -2.47
CA ARG A 8 22.03 -8.67 -2.80
C ARG A 8 21.94 -8.94 -4.30
N ARG A 9 23.10 -8.97 -4.97
CA ARG A 9 23.18 -9.14 -6.44
C ARG A 9 22.50 -10.43 -6.91
N ASP A 10 22.75 -11.53 -6.25
CA ASP A 10 22.17 -12.82 -6.60
C ASP A 10 20.64 -12.83 -6.59
N LEU A 11 20.02 -12.20 -5.58
CA LEU A 11 18.56 -12.08 -5.52
C LEU A 11 18.02 -11.05 -6.52
N PHE A 12 18.77 -9.96 -6.73
CA PHE A 12 18.39 -8.96 -7.71
C PHE A 12 18.34 -9.52 -9.13
N GLU A 13 19.34 -10.31 -9.53
CA GLU A 13 19.38 -10.91 -10.87
C GLU A 13 18.21 -11.91 -11.08
N LEU A 14 17.81 -12.67 -10.06
CA LEU A 14 16.62 -13.52 -10.12
C LEU A 14 15.33 -12.72 -10.34
N LEU A 15 15.18 -11.59 -9.65
CA LEU A 15 14.02 -10.68 -9.86
C LEU A 15 14.06 -10.05 -11.26
N LYS A 16 15.25 -9.68 -11.74
CA LYS A 16 15.43 -9.10 -13.06
C LYS A 16 15.08 -10.07 -14.18
N ASP A 17 15.40 -11.35 -14.01
CA ASP A 17 15.05 -12.40 -14.97
C ASP A 17 13.53 -12.60 -15.11
N LEU A 18 12.76 -12.28 -14.06
CA LEU A 18 11.28 -12.27 -14.13
C LEU A 18 10.72 -11.15 -15.00
N GLN A 19 11.50 -10.10 -15.28
CA GLN A 19 11.09 -8.93 -16.07
C GLN A 19 9.75 -8.34 -15.61
N PRO A 20 9.57 -8.00 -14.32
CA PRO A 20 8.29 -7.52 -13.82
C PRO A 20 7.91 -6.19 -14.46
N GLY A 21 6.69 -6.08 -14.95
CA GLY A 21 6.16 -4.82 -15.49
C GLY A 21 5.87 -3.79 -14.39
N PHE A 22 5.57 -4.26 -13.18
CA PHE A 22 5.41 -3.44 -11.97
C PHE A 22 5.71 -4.27 -10.72
N ILE A 23 5.95 -3.58 -9.61
CA ILE A 23 6.09 -4.20 -8.27
C ILE A 23 5.13 -3.50 -7.32
N ARG A 24 4.30 -4.30 -6.63
CA ARG A 24 3.35 -3.86 -5.61
C ARG A 24 3.99 -3.93 -4.22
N PHE A 25 3.91 -2.84 -3.44
CA PHE A 25 4.57 -2.70 -2.14
C PHE A 25 3.72 -1.86 -1.16
N PRO A 26 3.78 -2.09 0.15
CA PRO A 26 4.52 -3.13 0.89
C PRO A 26 3.87 -4.50 0.81
N GLY A 27 2.73 -4.59 0.17
CA GLY A 27 1.96 -5.80 -0.06
C GLY A 27 1.00 -6.14 1.06
N GLY A 28 -0.09 -6.79 0.69
CA GLY A 28 -1.06 -7.45 1.52
C GLY A 28 -1.52 -6.73 2.78
N CYS A 29 -1.90 -7.51 3.76
CA CYS A 29 -2.35 -7.03 5.06
C CYS A 29 -1.27 -6.32 5.90
N ILE A 30 -0.03 -6.27 5.43
CA ILE A 30 1.06 -5.52 6.06
C ILE A 30 0.77 -4.02 6.07
N ILE A 31 0.20 -3.49 4.97
CA ILE A 31 -0.19 -2.07 4.92
C ILE A 31 -1.34 -1.75 5.88
N GLU A 32 -2.22 -2.72 6.12
CA GLU A 32 -3.38 -2.55 6.99
C GLU A 32 -2.99 -2.59 8.46
N GLY A 33 -2.16 -3.57 8.85
CA GLY A 33 -1.95 -3.97 10.22
C GLY A 33 -3.16 -4.69 10.82
N ASN A 34 -3.01 -5.34 11.93
CA ASN A 34 -4.13 -5.81 12.76
C ASN A 34 -4.53 -4.76 13.81
N THR A 35 -3.71 -3.76 14.01
CA THR A 35 -4.06 -2.45 14.58
C THR A 35 -3.50 -1.36 13.67
N LEU A 36 -4.08 -0.16 13.72
CA LEU A 36 -3.53 0.97 12.96
C LEU A 36 -2.15 1.40 13.45
N SER A 37 -1.77 1.02 14.66
CA SER A 37 -0.44 1.32 15.22
C SER A 37 0.67 0.50 14.58
N ASN A 38 0.39 -0.74 14.14
CA ASN A 38 1.40 -1.60 13.51
C ASN A 38 1.28 -1.68 11.96
N ARG A 39 0.46 -0.81 11.35
CA ARG A 39 0.42 -0.68 9.89
C ARG A 39 1.80 -0.26 9.34
N TYR A 40 2.07 -0.60 8.10
CA TYR A 40 3.29 -0.17 7.43
C TYR A 40 3.20 1.32 7.07
N ARG A 41 4.02 2.16 7.69
CA ARG A 41 3.93 3.61 7.58
C ARG A 41 5.07 4.16 6.72
N PHE A 42 4.71 4.87 5.66
CA PHE A 42 5.64 5.50 4.73
C PHE A 42 6.74 6.30 5.45
N LYS A 43 6.36 7.28 6.27
CA LYS A 43 7.29 8.21 6.91
C LYS A 43 8.26 7.53 7.90
N GLU A 44 7.85 6.41 8.49
CA GLU A 44 8.72 5.64 9.39
C GLU A 44 9.86 4.93 8.63
N THR A 45 9.68 4.71 7.33
CA THR A 45 10.69 4.04 6.48
C THR A 45 11.68 4.99 5.83
N LEU A 46 11.52 6.32 6.01
CA LEU A 46 12.44 7.32 5.46
C LEU A 46 13.59 7.69 6.41
N LYS A 47 13.56 7.18 7.63
CA LYS A 47 14.65 7.35 8.59
C LYS A 47 15.88 6.53 8.18
N PRO A 48 17.09 6.86 8.65
CA PRO A 48 18.23 5.96 8.56
C PRO A 48 17.85 4.55 9.06
N VAL A 49 18.34 3.50 8.39
CA VAL A 49 17.89 2.12 8.65
C VAL A 49 18.06 1.72 10.10
N GLU A 50 19.17 2.13 10.74
CA GLU A 50 19.47 1.89 12.14
C GLU A 50 18.55 2.61 13.13
N HIS A 51 17.81 3.61 12.67
CA HIS A 51 16.83 4.35 13.47
C HIS A 51 15.37 3.96 13.16
N ARG A 52 15.16 3.01 12.27
CA ARG A 52 13.82 2.49 11.96
C ARG A 52 13.38 1.53 13.04
N ARG A 53 12.18 1.73 13.56
CA ARG A 53 11.62 0.88 14.61
C ARG A 53 11.28 -0.48 14.03
N SER A 54 11.71 -1.53 14.72
CA SER A 54 11.17 -2.86 14.50
C SER A 54 9.67 -2.84 14.69
N ASN A 55 8.94 -3.39 13.72
CA ASN A 55 7.50 -3.50 13.76
C ASN A 55 7.10 -4.97 13.71
N TRP A 56 6.12 -5.37 14.50
CA TRP A 56 5.50 -6.68 14.34
C TRP A 56 4.42 -6.56 13.27
N ASN A 57 4.41 -7.49 12.32
CA ASN A 57 3.46 -7.43 11.23
C ASN A 57 2.12 -8.10 11.61
N ARG A 58 1.15 -7.97 10.73
CA ARG A 58 -0.19 -8.53 10.91
C ARG A 58 -0.16 -10.05 11.22
N TRP A 59 0.82 -10.77 10.70
CA TRP A 59 0.95 -12.22 10.87
C TRP A 59 1.70 -12.64 12.13
N ALA A 60 2.27 -11.70 12.87
CA ALA A 60 2.89 -11.96 14.16
C ALA A 60 1.88 -12.33 15.26
N VAL A 61 0.58 -12.08 15.00
CA VAL A 61 -0.50 -12.29 15.95
C VAL A 61 -1.36 -13.43 15.48
N HIS A 62 -1.60 -14.42 16.36
CA HIS A 62 -2.34 -15.62 15.99
C HIS A 62 -3.85 -15.37 15.90
N LEU A 63 -4.41 -14.77 16.91
CA LEU A 63 -5.84 -14.42 16.97
C LEU A 63 -6.04 -13.15 17.78
N VAL A 64 -7.00 -12.36 17.35
CA VAL A 64 -7.59 -11.28 18.14
C VAL A 64 -9.03 -11.66 18.39
N ASN A 65 -9.44 -11.72 19.65
CA ASN A 65 -10.85 -11.77 20.00
C ASN A 65 -11.23 -10.57 20.88
N GLU A 66 -12.50 -10.23 20.88
CA GLU A 66 -13.02 -9.07 21.59
C GLU A 66 -12.84 -9.16 23.12
N GLU A 67 -12.78 -10.40 23.67
CA GLU A 67 -12.69 -10.63 25.10
C GLU A 67 -11.25 -10.59 25.64
N ASN A 68 -10.29 -11.13 24.91
CA ASN A 68 -8.95 -11.40 25.41
C ASN A 68 -7.80 -10.71 24.64
N GLY A 69 -8.10 -9.96 23.58
CA GLY A 69 -7.09 -9.30 22.76
C GLY A 69 -6.17 -10.29 22.03
N TYR A 70 -4.87 -10.01 21.99
CA TYR A 70 -3.90 -10.83 21.30
C TYR A 70 -3.43 -12.00 22.17
N HIS A 71 -3.67 -13.24 21.74
CA HIS A 71 -3.30 -14.43 22.48
C HIS A 71 -1.84 -14.84 22.35
N SER A 72 -1.24 -14.63 21.18
CA SER A 72 0.16 -14.96 20.97
C SER A 72 0.80 -14.07 19.90
N VAL A 73 2.07 -13.75 20.10
CA VAL A 73 2.89 -13.00 19.16
C VAL A 73 4.07 -13.87 18.76
N PHE A 74 4.22 -14.09 17.45
CA PHE A 74 5.35 -14.82 16.89
C PHE A 74 6.47 -13.83 16.55
N SER A 75 7.53 -13.78 17.35
CA SER A 75 8.63 -12.82 17.22
C SER A 75 9.34 -12.89 15.85
N HIS A 76 9.33 -14.04 15.19
CA HIS A 76 9.94 -14.21 13.87
C HIS A 76 9.18 -13.56 12.72
N TYR A 77 7.96 -13.06 12.95
CA TYR A 77 7.19 -12.26 11.98
C TYR A 77 7.35 -10.75 12.16
N ASN A 78 8.41 -10.33 12.82
CA ASN A 78 8.73 -8.92 12.94
C ASN A 78 9.33 -8.37 11.65
N GLN A 79 9.11 -7.08 11.45
CA GLN A 79 9.65 -6.31 10.34
C GLN A 79 10.62 -5.25 10.88
N THR A 80 11.80 -5.20 10.31
CA THR A 80 12.82 -4.19 10.67
C THR A 80 12.59 -2.86 9.94
N LEU A 81 11.68 -2.81 8.97
CA LEU A 81 11.50 -1.72 8.02
C LEU A 81 12.76 -1.43 7.18
N GLY A 82 13.70 -2.38 7.11
CA GLY A 82 14.91 -2.27 6.30
C GLY A 82 14.62 -2.09 4.81
N MET A 83 13.57 -2.76 4.29
CA MET A 83 12.99 -2.47 2.99
C MET A 83 11.89 -1.43 3.16
N GLY A 84 12.22 -0.16 2.98
CA GLY A 84 11.27 0.94 3.04
C GLY A 84 10.83 1.41 1.65
N TYR A 85 10.09 2.52 1.60
CA TYR A 85 9.61 3.06 0.31
C TYR A 85 10.75 3.60 -0.56
N TYR A 86 11.78 4.15 0.04
CA TYR A 86 12.95 4.59 -0.72
C TYR A 86 13.65 3.41 -1.40
N GLU A 87 13.94 2.35 -0.66
CA GLU A 87 14.55 1.15 -1.18
C GLU A 87 13.66 0.46 -2.22
N PHE A 88 12.34 0.49 -2.01
CA PHE A 88 11.37 -0.01 -2.98
C PHE A 88 11.43 0.75 -4.32
N PHE A 89 11.46 2.08 -4.28
CA PHE A 89 11.57 2.88 -5.49
C PHE A 89 12.89 2.63 -6.22
N LEU A 90 14.01 2.55 -5.49
CA LEU A 90 15.31 2.18 -6.07
C LEU A 90 15.29 0.80 -6.72
N LEU A 91 14.62 -0.18 -6.10
CA LEU A 91 14.48 -1.52 -6.68
C LEU A 91 13.70 -1.48 -7.98
N CYS A 92 12.56 -0.78 -8.01
CA CYS A 92 11.74 -0.64 -9.20
C CYS A 92 12.54 0.01 -10.35
N GLU A 93 13.25 1.10 -10.08
CA GLU A 93 14.07 1.80 -11.05
C GLU A 93 15.17 0.88 -11.62
N ALA A 94 15.91 0.20 -10.74
CA ALA A 94 16.99 -0.70 -11.14
C ALA A 94 16.49 -1.90 -11.98
N LEU A 95 15.27 -2.37 -11.75
CA LEU A 95 14.62 -3.44 -12.51
C LEU A 95 13.94 -2.95 -13.79
N GLY A 96 13.75 -1.65 -13.96
CA GLY A 96 12.91 -1.09 -15.03
C GLY A 96 11.41 -1.37 -14.83
N ALA A 97 10.99 -1.68 -13.61
CA ALA A 97 9.61 -1.97 -13.23
C ALA A 97 8.89 -0.70 -12.75
N LYS A 98 7.58 -0.61 -12.96
CA LYS A 98 6.78 0.51 -12.43
C LYS A 98 6.51 0.31 -10.94
N PRO A 99 6.71 1.32 -10.09
CA PRO A 99 6.32 1.22 -8.70
C PRO A 99 4.79 1.32 -8.54
N LEU A 100 4.21 0.39 -7.75
CA LEU A 100 2.81 0.42 -7.32
C LEU A 100 2.76 0.37 -5.79
N PRO A 101 3.03 1.49 -5.11
CA PRO A 101 2.83 1.56 -3.67
C PRO A 101 1.34 1.50 -3.32
N VAL A 102 1.01 0.79 -2.24
CA VAL A 102 -0.35 0.69 -1.70
C VAL A 102 -0.44 1.48 -0.41
N LEU A 103 -1.54 2.19 -0.22
CA LEU A 103 -1.80 3.02 0.95
C LEU A 103 -2.87 2.44 1.87
N ASN A 104 -2.69 2.65 3.17
CA ASN A 104 -3.73 2.41 4.16
C ASN A 104 -4.78 3.52 4.09
N VAL A 105 -6.05 3.17 4.13
CA VAL A 105 -7.19 4.10 4.05
C VAL A 105 -7.84 4.38 5.42
N GLY A 106 -7.08 4.23 6.49
CA GLY A 106 -7.59 4.40 7.85
C GLY A 106 -8.40 3.19 8.34
N LEU A 107 -8.14 2.01 7.79
CA LEU A 107 -8.72 0.73 8.20
C LEU A 107 -7.60 -0.23 8.56
N ALA A 108 -7.71 -0.89 9.72
CA ALA A 108 -6.94 -2.09 10.00
C ALA A 108 -7.50 -3.29 9.21
N CYS A 109 -6.80 -4.43 9.22
CA CYS A 109 -7.24 -5.62 8.50
C CYS A 109 -8.63 -6.07 8.96
N GLN A 110 -9.61 -5.97 8.07
CA GLN A 110 -11.03 -6.22 8.38
C GLN A 110 -11.33 -7.67 8.82
N TYR A 111 -10.43 -8.61 8.59
CA TYR A 111 -10.54 -9.98 9.09
C TYR A 111 -10.22 -10.13 10.57
N GLN A 112 -9.41 -9.21 11.13
CA GLN A 112 -8.90 -9.37 12.49
C GLN A 112 -9.14 -8.18 13.39
N SER A 113 -9.65 -7.06 12.85
CA SER A 113 -9.80 -5.85 13.62
C SER A 113 -10.97 -5.00 13.13
N TYR A 114 -11.56 -4.27 14.05
CA TYR A 114 -12.54 -3.24 13.77
C TYR A 114 -11.97 -1.84 13.93
N GLU A 115 -10.65 -1.74 14.17
CA GLU A 115 -10.00 -0.46 14.36
C GLU A 115 -10.00 0.34 13.07
N MET A 116 -10.50 1.58 13.16
CA MET A 116 -10.60 2.49 12.03
C MET A 116 -10.53 3.95 12.47
N VAL A 117 -10.08 4.80 11.56
CA VAL A 117 -10.19 6.25 11.70
C VAL A 117 -11.36 6.73 10.85
N GLN A 118 -12.25 7.53 11.42
CA GLN A 118 -13.45 7.98 10.72
C GLN A 118 -13.14 9.06 9.68
N PRO A 119 -13.73 8.98 8.48
CA PRO A 119 -13.70 10.06 7.49
C PRO A 119 -14.19 11.40 8.10
N GLY A 120 -13.64 12.51 7.61
CA GLY A 120 -13.97 13.84 8.11
C GLY A 120 -13.27 14.25 9.40
N THR A 121 -12.50 13.37 10.04
CA THR A 121 -11.68 13.72 11.21
C THR A 121 -10.30 14.22 10.81
N GLU A 122 -9.64 14.99 11.67
CA GLU A 122 -8.25 15.40 11.50
C GLU A 122 -7.32 14.18 11.34
N ALA A 123 -7.56 13.14 12.13
CA ALA A 123 -6.79 11.88 12.06
C ALA A 123 -6.93 11.21 10.68
N PHE A 124 -8.10 11.25 10.04
CA PHE A 124 -8.25 10.76 8.66
C PHE A 124 -7.54 11.67 7.65
N GLY A 125 -7.56 12.98 7.88
CA GLY A 125 -6.81 13.94 7.08
C GLY A 125 -5.30 13.63 6.99
N GLN A 126 -4.71 13.02 8.03
CA GLN A 126 -3.32 12.60 8.01
C GLN A 126 -3.06 11.47 6.99
N TYR A 127 -4.01 10.56 6.76
CA TYR A 127 -3.89 9.51 5.74
C TYR A 127 -3.94 10.09 4.32
N LEU A 128 -4.81 11.08 4.10
CA LEU A 128 -4.86 11.80 2.82
C LEU A 128 -3.55 12.57 2.58
N GLN A 129 -3.04 13.23 3.62
CA GLN A 129 -1.77 13.94 3.54
C GLN A 129 -0.59 13.00 3.30
N ASP A 130 -0.57 11.80 3.91
CA ASP A 130 0.45 10.79 3.67
C ASP A 130 0.49 10.34 2.20
N ALA A 131 -0.68 10.28 1.52
CA ALA A 131 -0.75 9.99 0.10
C ALA A 131 -0.09 11.10 -0.75
N LEU A 132 -0.43 12.35 -0.49
CA LEU A 132 0.17 13.50 -1.19
C LEU A 132 1.68 13.60 -0.94
N ASP A 133 2.11 13.36 0.30
CA ASP A 133 3.51 13.39 0.71
C ASP A 133 4.32 12.27 0.03
N LEU A 134 3.73 11.08 -0.14
CA LEU A 134 4.37 9.98 -0.86
C LEU A 134 4.57 10.30 -2.34
N ILE A 135 3.55 10.90 -2.99
CA ILE A 135 3.66 11.32 -4.39
C ILE A 135 4.73 12.42 -4.52
N GLU A 136 4.74 13.41 -3.63
CA GLU A 136 5.75 14.46 -3.64
C GLU A 136 7.16 13.91 -3.34
N PHE A 137 7.29 12.93 -2.44
CA PHE A 137 8.56 12.24 -2.21
C PHE A 137 9.07 11.57 -3.49
N ALA A 138 8.19 10.86 -4.19
CA ALA A 138 8.56 10.14 -5.40
C ALA A 138 8.83 11.07 -6.60
N ASN A 139 7.99 12.10 -6.81
CA ASN A 139 7.96 12.89 -8.04
C ASN A 139 8.27 14.37 -7.85
N GLY A 140 8.27 14.88 -6.62
CA GLY A 140 8.43 16.30 -6.34
C GLY A 140 9.81 16.84 -6.70
N ALA A 141 9.86 18.16 -6.93
CA ALA A 141 11.09 18.89 -7.19
C ALA A 141 12.12 18.71 -6.05
N GLU A 142 13.40 18.82 -6.36
CA GLU A 142 14.49 18.60 -5.41
C GLU A 142 14.48 19.57 -4.22
N ASP A 143 13.92 20.76 -4.37
CA ASP A 143 13.73 21.78 -3.34
C ASP A 143 12.36 21.73 -2.65
N GLY A 144 11.46 20.85 -3.10
CA GLY A 144 10.19 20.59 -2.46
C GLY A 144 10.34 19.91 -1.10
N ARG A 145 9.30 19.99 -0.26
CA ARG A 145 9.35 19.45 1.10
C ARG A 145 9.78 17.99 1.17
N TRP A 146 9.18 17.13 0.37
CA TRP A 146 9.47 15.70 0.35
C TRP A 146 10.47 15.30 -0.74
N GLY A 147 10.54 16.07 -1.83
CA GLY A 147 11.59 15.90 -2.82
C GLY A 147 12.99 16.13 -2.24
N SER A 148 13.17 17.12 -1.36
CA SER A 148 14.44 17.34 -0.65
C SER A 148 14.83 16.18 0.27
N VAL A 149 13.85 15.47 0.86
CA VAL A 149 14.12 14.26 1.64
C VAL A 149 14.65 13.13 0.74
N ARG A 150 14.04 12.93 -0.44
CA ARG A 150 14.55 11.98 -1.45
C ARG A 150 16.00 12.29 -1.82
N VAL A 151 16.30 13.57 -2.10
CA VAL A 151 17.65 14.02 -2.43
C VAL A 151 18.63 13.76 -1.28
N ALA A 152 18.23 14.08 -0.05
CA ALA A 152 19.04 13.81 1.15
C ALA A 152 19.31 12.32 1.38
N MET A 153 18.39 11.44 0.94
CA MET A 153 18.58 9.99 0.94
C MET A 153 19.46 9.47 -0.20
N GLY A 154 19.90 10.34 -1.13
CA GLY A 154 20.87 10.02 -2.18
C GLY A 154 20.30 9.90 -3.59
N HIS A 155 19.00 10.21 -3.81
CA HIS A 155 18.39 10.13 -5.14
C HIS A 155 17.82 11.49 -5.57
N LYS A 156 18.49 12.13 -6.52
CA LYS A 156 18.14 13.48 -6.97
C LYS A 156 16.89 13.49 -7.87
N GLU A 157 16.89 12.61 -8.87
CA GLU A 157 15.84 12.58 -9.89
C GLU A 157 14.52 12.03 -9.34
N PRO A 158 13.36 12.39 -9.93
CA PRO A 158 12.08 11.76 -9.62
C PRO A 158 12.06 10.26 -9.96
N PHE A 159 11.33 9.47 -9.17
CA PHE A 159 11.10 8.04 -9.43
C PHE A 159 10.00 7.75 -10.45
N HIS A 160 9.36 8.80 -10.98
CA HIS A 160 8.28 8.69 -11.98
C HIS A 160 7.12 7.79 -11.54
N LEU A 161 6.67 7.95 -10.31
CA LEU A 161 5.48 7.27 -9.80
C LEU A 161 4.25 7.67 -10.63
N THR A 162 3.55 6.68 -11.16
CA THR A 162 2.36 6.88 -12.02
C THR A 162 1.13 6.15 -11.53
N MET A 163 1.29 5.27 -10.53
CA MET A 163 0.20 4.42 -10.02
C MET A 163 0.22 4.38 -8.51
N LEU A 164 -0.96 4.29 -7.89
CA LEU A 164 -1.12 4.23 -6.44
C LEU A 164 -2.29 3.33 -6.09
N GLY A 165 -2.06 2.33 -5.22
CA GLY A 165 -3.10 1.46 -4.70
C GLY A 165 -3.79 2.11 -3.49
N ILE A 166 -5.11 2.14 -3.49
CA ILE A 166 -5.94 2.72 -2.43
C ILE A 166 -6.59 1.58 -1.65
N GLY A 167 -6.03 1.26 -0.49
CA GLY A 167 -6.43 0.12 0.32
C GLY A 167 -5.86 -1.20 -0.16
N ASN A 168 -5.99 -2.22 0.68
CA ASN A 168 -5.62 -3.61 0.37
C ASN A 168 -6.74 -4.53 0.82
N GLU A 169 -7.24 -5.37 -0.08
CA GLU A 169 -8.30 -6.35 0.22
C GLU A 169 -9.53 -5.77 0.96
N GLN A 170 -9.69 -4.45 1.02
CA GLN A 170 -10.80 -3.82 1.69
C GLN A 170 -12.11 -4.02 0.93
N TRP A 171 -13.18 -4.13 1.72
CA TRP A 171 -14.55 -4.25 1.23
C TRP A 171 -15.50 -3.31 1.94
N GLU A 172 -16.59 -3.00 1.26
CA GLU A 172 -17.61 -2.10 1.77
C GLU A 172 -18.49 -2.77 2.84
N THR A 173 -18.63 -2.10 3.96
CA THR A 173 -19.66 -2.35 4.97
C THR A 173 -20.19 -1.04 5.51
N GLU A 174 -21.33 -1.05 6.20
CA GLU A 174 -21.83 0.17 6.87
C GLU A 174 -20.81 0.78 7.84
N LYS A 175 -20.01 -0.07 8.51
CA LYS A 175 -19.00 0.38 9.45
C LYS A 175 -17.73 0.90 8.76
N SER A 176 -17.24 0.18 7.75
CA SER A 176 -15.97 0.51 7.11
C SER A 176 -16.08 1.75 6.21
N GLY A 177 -17.21 1.92 5.51
CA GLY A 177 -17.39 2.99 4.54
C GLY A 177 -16.25 3.05 3.53
N PHE A 178 -15.82 1.89 2.98
CA PHE A 178 -14.62 1.82 2.14
C PHE A 178 -14.76 2.67 0.86
N PHE A 179 -15.93 2.68 0.25
CA PHE A 179 -16.14 3.47 -0.98
C PHE A 179 -16.08 4.97 -0.74
N GLU A 180 -16.56 5.43 0.41
CA GLU A 180 -16.39 6.84 0.79
C GLU A 180 -14.91 7.18 1.02
N ARG A 181 -14.15 6.31 1.66
CA ARG A 181 -12.70 6.49 1.85
C ARG A 181 -11.98 6.57 0.52
N TYR A 182 -12.28 5.63 -0.40
CA TYR A 182 -11.70 5.63 -1.74
C TYR A 182 -12.00 6.95 -2.47
N ARG A 183 -13.26 7.40 -2.44
CA ARG A 183 -13.68 8.68 -3.04
C ARG A 183 -12.89 9.86 -2.48
N LEU A 184 -12.72 9.93 -1.15
CA LEU A 184 -11.96 11.01 -0.52
C LEU A 184 -10.48 11.01 -0.90
N PHE A 185 -9.88 9.82 -1.03
CA PHE A 185 -8.51 9.69 -1.54
C PHE A 185 -8.43 10.12 -3.01
N GLU A 186 -9.36 9.68 -3.84
CA GLU A 186 -9.44 10.04 -5.25
C GLU A 186 -9.54 11.56 -5.42
N GLU A 187 -10.50 12.19 -4.77
CA GLU A 187 -10.70 13.64 -4.82
C GLU A 187 -9.45 14.40 -4.35
N CYS A 188 -8.86 13.97 -3.24
CA CYS A 188 -7.68 14.61 -2.66
C CYS A 188 -6.46 14.49 -3.60
N ILE A 189 -6.21 13.29 -4.14
CA ILE A 189 -5.06 13.03 -5.00
C ILE A 189 -5.24 13.72 -6.34
N HIS A 190 -6.38 13.56 -7.01
CA HIS A 190 -6.60 14.11 -8.34
C HIS A 190 -6.76 15.63 -8.36
N ALA A 191 -7.10 16.26 -7.22
CA ALA A 191 -7.05 17.71 -7.09
C ALA A 191 -5.62 18.27 -7.29
N LYS A 192 -4.58 17.52 -6.93
CA LYS A 192 -3.18 17.96 -7.00
C LYS A 192 -2.36 17.20 -8.06
N TYR A 193 -2.66 15.94 -8.29
CA TYR A 193 -1.93 15.02 -9.17
C TYR A 193 -2.91 14.23 -10.07
N PRO A 194 -3.57 14.89 -11.02
CA PRO A 194 -4.60 14.25 -11.86
C PRO A 194 -4.07 13.16 -12.80
N GLU A 195 -2.74 13.10 -12.99
CA GLU A 195 -2.05 12.10 -13.81
C GLU A 195 -1.83 10.76 -13.08
N ILE A 196 -1.97 10.72 -11.75
CA ILE A 196 -1.77 9.50 -10.97
C ILE A 196 -2.93 8.54 -11.18
N ARG A 197 -2.61 7.33 -11.59
CA ARG A 197 -3.60 6.27 -11.82
C ARG A 197 -3.90 5.54 -10.51
N LEU A 198 -5.14 5.54 -10.09
CA LEU A 198 -5.57 4.91 -8.86
C LEU A 198 -6.03 3.47 -9.09
N ILE A 199 -5.56 2.57 -8.22
CA ILE A 199 -5.96 1.16 -8.21
C ILE A 199 -6.88 0.96 -7.00
N GLY A 200 -8.11 0.51 -7.28
CA GLY A 200 -9.09 0.21 -6.24
C GLY A 200 -8.94 -1.21 -5.69
N SER A 201 -9.69 -1.54 -4.65
CA SER A 201 -9.75 -2.89 -4.06
C SER A 201 -11.16 -3.47 -4.18
N ALA A 202 -11.25 -4.75 -4.53
CA ALA A 202 -12.52 -5.48 -4.63
C ALA A 202 -12.74 -6.50 -3.49
N GLY A 203 -11.93 -6.42 -2.43
CA GLY A 203 -11.94 -7.39 -1.35
C GLY A 203 -11.14 -8.66 -1.68
N PRO A 204 -11.07 -9.61 -0.76
CA PRO A 204 -10.16 -10.76 -0.88
C PRO A 204 -10.73 -11.98 -1.58
N ASP A 205 -12.01 -11.96 -2.00
CA ASP A 205 -12.71 -13.13 -2.53
C ASP A 205 -13.58 -12.77 -3.73
N ILE A 206 -13.14 -13.22 -4.91
CA ILE A 206 -13.79 -12.97 -6.20
C ILE A 206 -15.16 -13.65 -6.36
N THR A 207 -15.50 -14.59 -5.47
CA THR A 207 -16.80 -15.29 -5.48
C THR A 207 -17.83 -14.66 -4.54
N SER A 208 -17.45 -13.59 -3.84
CA SER A 208 -18.30 -12.98 -2.81
C SER A 208 -19.15 -11.83 -3.35
N GLU A 209 -20.29 -11.58 -2.69
CA GLU A 209 -21.11 -10.38 -2.94
C GLU A 209 -20.34 -9.07 -2.76
N ARG A 210 -19.26 -9.08 -1.95
CA ARG A 210 -18.37 -7.95 -1.73
C ARG A 210 -17.64 -7.55 -3.01
N TYR A 211 -17.19 -8.54 -3.76
CA TYR A 211 -16.55 -8.37 -5.05
C TYR A 211 -17.52 -7.77 -6.07
N GLU A 212 -18.72 -8.34 -6.19
CA GLU A 212 -19.75 -7.82 -7.11
C GLU A 212 -20.13 -6.37 -6.76
N LYS A 213 -20.27 -6.07 -5.47
CA LYS A 213 -20.56 -4.73 -4.96
C LYS A 213 -19.46 -3.73 -5.33
N ALA A 214 -18.18 -4.12 -5.20
CA ALA A 214 -17.06 -3.27 -5.58
C ALA A 214 -17.04 -2.99 -7.08
N TRP A 215 -17.22 -4.00 -7.93
CA TRP A 215 -17.26 -3.82 -9.36
C TRP A 215 -18.43 -2.94 -9.82
N LYS A 216 -19.61 -3.13 -9.22
CA LYS A 216 -20.77 -2.27 -9.48
C LYS A 216 -20.48 -0.81 -9.14
N TYR A 217 -19.80 -0.58 -8.02
CA TYR A 217 -19.39 0.76 -7.58
C TYR A 217 -18.42 1.40 -8.58
N TYR A 218 -17.32 0.74 -8.92
CA TYR A 218 -16.32 1.30 -9.84
C TYR A 218 -16.88 1.48 -11.25
N HIS A 219 -17.64 0.53 -11.77
CA HIS A 219 -18.32 0.68 -13.06
C HIS A 219 -19.32 1.85 -13.09
N GLY A 220 -19.98 2.11 -11.97
CA GLY A 220 -20.85 3.27 -11.84
C GLY A 220 -20.06 4.57 -11.89
N ALA A 221 -18.99 4.65 -11.13
CA ALA A 221 -18.16 5.85 -10.99
C ALA A 221 -17.47 6.24 -12.31
N VAL A 222 -16.89 5.30 -13.06
CA VAL A 222 -16.21 5.60 -14.33
C VAL A 222 -17.14 6.10 -15.45
N LYS A 223 -18.44 5.89 -15.32
CA LYS A 223 -19.42 6.46 -16.27
C LYS A 223 -19.51 7.98 -16.14
N THR A 224 -19.30 8.50 -14.94
CA THR A 224 -19.34 9.92 -14.66
C THR A 224 -17.95 10.57 -14.70
N GLN A 225 -16.92 9.81 -14.30
CA GLN A 225 -15.55 10.29 -14.22
C GLN A 225 -14.59 9.20 -14.72
N LYS A 226 -14.09 9.33 -15.94
CA LYS A 226 -13.30 8.29 -16.63
C LYS A 226 -12.00 7.89 -15.90
N ASN A 227 -11.35 8.81 -15.20
CA ASN A 227 -10.10 8.57 -14.45
C ASN A 227 -10.32 8.21 -12.98
N TYR A 228 -11.57 7.97 -12.56
CA TYR A 228 -11.91 7.66 -11.17
C TYR A 228 -11.15 6.45 -10.62
N VAL A 229 -11.06 5.40 -11.40
CA VAL A 229 -10.25 4.21 -11.14
C VAL A 229 -9.61 3.74 -12.44
N TYR A 230 -8.32 3.41 -12.38
CA TYR A 230 -7.58 2.87 -13.53
C TYR A 230 -7.70 1.35 -13.65
N ALA A 231 -7.55 0.67 -12.52
CA ALA A 231 -7.69 -0.78 -12.40
C ALA A 231 -8.23 -1.14 -11.01
N VAL A 232 -8.66 -2.37 -10.86
CA VAL A 232 -9.12 -2.91 -9.58
C VAL A 232 -8.24 -4.08 -9.21
N ASP A 233 -7.71 -4.06 -7.98
CA ASP A 233 -6.93 -5.14 -7.40
C ASP A 233 -7.89 -6.25 -6.94
N GLU A 234 -7.74 -7.41 -7.55
CA GLU A 234 -8.50 -8.62 -7.26
C GLU A 234 -7.54 -9.65 -6.63
N PRO A 235 -7.31 -9.59 -5.32
CA PRO A 235 -6.43 -10.53 -4.67
C PRO A 235 -6.98 -11.95 -4.80
N VAL A 236 -6.15 -12.85 -5.31
CA VAL A 236 -6.49 -14.25 -5.46
C VAL A 236 -6.06 -15.00 -4.22
N SER A 237 -7.02 -15.30 -3.36
CA SER A 237 -6.85 -16.26 -2.27
C SER A 237 -7.05 -17.69 -2.81
N TYR A 238 -6.41 -18.66 -2.26
CA TYR A 238 -6.44 -20.13 -2.41
C TYR A 238 -7.22 -20.79 -3.57
N THR A 239 -8.30 -20.23 -4.06
CA THR A 239 -9.18 -20.82 -5.09
C THR A 239 -8.55 -20.87 -6.48
N HIS A 240 -7.60 -19.98 -6.80
CA HIS A 240 -6.94 -19.95 -8.11
C HIS A 240 -5.78 -20.93 -8.23
N LEU A 241 -5.14 -21.30 -7.14
CA LEU A 241 -4.09 -22.32 -7.15
C LEU A 241 -4.65 -23.70 -7.54
N ARG A 242 -5.94 -23.96 -7.29
CA ARG A 242 -6.60 -25.22 -7.72
C ARG A 242 -6.95 -25.26 -9.20
N ALA A 243 -7.11 -24.14 -9.87
CA ALA A 243 -7.45 -24.09 -11.30
C ALA A 243 -6.27 -24.42 -12.21
N HIS A 244 -5.04 -24.38 -11.71
CA HIS A 244 -3.83 -24.73 -12.45
C HIS A 244 -3.33 -26.16 -12.20
N GLU A 245 -3.93 -26.89 -11.25
CA GLU A 245 -3.60 -28.29 -10.98
C GLU A 245 -4.42 -29.30 -11.80
N THR A 246 -5.35 -28.83 -12.61
CA THR A 246 -6.15 -29.65 -13.52
C THR A 246 -5.71 -29.47 -14.96
#